data_580ceafb75daf6a9836096d842c18eb9
#
_entry.id   580ceafb75daf6a9836096d842c18eb9
#
_cell.length_a   1.000
_cell.length_b   1.000
_cell.length_c   1.000
_cell.angle_alpha   90.00
_cell.angle_beta   90.00
_cell.angle_gamma   90.00
#
_symmetry.space_group_name_H-M   'P 1'
#
loop_
_entity.id
_entity.type
_entity.pdbx_description
1 polymer ?
#
loop_
_entity_poly.entity_id
_entity_poly.type
_entity_poly.pdbx_seq_one_letter_code
_entity_poly.pdbx_strand_id
1 'polypeptide(L)'
;MHLTLFGEVQLFLLIAVTSASFLYWINHKYKSLNRQIIRAIDIPVYLLNRQGIVVKLLNTPTEKANRLPFLNPGVLNINNLVTDADECRKYMTSLLRVLNTRTSDSLTLKIRIESGEKLYIAVRMVYLNRNYVIAFIRDITEDEVQRRENEKYRFFLESILENLPIATTVKDKNDEGRYLIWNKKAAEMMEVPAEDLSLIH
;
A
#
# COMPACT_ATOMS: atom_id res chain seq x y z
N MET A 1 -15.61 50.72 44.49
CA MET A 1 -16.28 49.68 43.67
C MET A 1 -15.76 49.63 42.22
N HIS A 2 -15.31 50.71 41.61
CA HIS A 2 -14.79 50.74 40.23
C HIS A 2 -13.38 50.11 40.03
N LEU A 3 -12.54 50.08 41.08
CA LEU A 3 -11.16 49.53 40.96
C LEU A 3 -11.11 47.99 40.89
N THR A 4 -12.10 47.31 41.46
CA THR A 4 -12.17 45.82 41.41
C THR A 4 -12.62 45.31 40.02
N LEU A 5 -13.53 46.00 39.38
CA LEU A 5 -14.01 45.63 38.05
C LEU A 5 -12.91 45.75 36.97
N PHE A 6 -12.07 46.77 37.08
CA PHE A 6 -10.95 47.00 36.16
C PHE A 6 -9.87 45.91 36.29
N GLY A 7 -9.60 45.46 37.53
CA GLY A 7 -8.66 44.38 37.79
C GLY A 7 -9.15 43.02 37.25
N GLU A 8 -10.46 42.72 37.39
CA GLU A 8 -11.06 41.49 36.86
C GLU A 8 -11.01 41.46 35.32
N VAL A 9 -11.33 42.57 34.65
CA VAL A 9 -11.24 42.69 33.19
C VAL A 9 -9.82 42.48 32.67
N GLN A 10 -8.80 43.09 33.38
CA GLN A 10 -7.41 42.87 33.01
C GLN A 10 -6.97 41.40 33.21
N LEU A 11 -7.41 40.76 34.29
CA LEU A 11 -7.11 39.34 34.54
C LEU A 11 -7.73 38.44 33.47
N PHE A 12 -8.99 38.68 33.08
CA PHE A 12 -9.64 37.95 31.98
C PHE A 12 -8.93 38.14 30.65
N LEU A 13 -8.51 39.36 30.31
CA LEU A 13 -7.73 39.64 29.11
C LEU A 13 -6.39 38.91 29.11
N LEU A 14 -5.69 38.90 30.23
CA LEU A 14 -4.41 38.20 30.39
C LEU A 14 -4.58 36.67 30.17
N ILE A 15 -5.58 36.09 30.80
CA ILE A 15 -5.89 34.63 30.64
C ILE A 15 -6.28 34.32 29.18
N ALA A 16 -7.08 35.18 28.55
CA ALA A 16 -7.48 34.96 27.15
C ALA A 16 -6.30 35.02 26.20
N VAL A 17 -5.38 35.99 26.36
CA VAL A 17 -4.18 36.14 25.53
C VAL A 17 -3.21 34.99 25.76
N THR A 18 -2.99 34.58 27.01
CA THR A 18 -2.10 33.43 27.29
C THR A 18 -2.63 32.13 26.78
N SER A 19 -3.95 31.86 26.92
CA SER A 19 -4.59 30.65 26.36
C SER A 19 -4.59 30.65 24.83
N ALA A 20 -4.85 31.79 24.19
CA ALA A 20 -4.76 31.91 22.73
C ALA A 20 -3.32 31.68 22.23
N SER A 21 -2.32 32.24 22.91
CA SER A 21 -0.91 32.02 22.58
C SER A 21 -0.47 30.60 22.79
N PHE A 22 -0.94 29.94 23.85
CA PHE A 22 -0.68 28.53 24.12
C PHE A 22 -1.33 27.61 23.07
N LEU A 23 -2.57 27.85 22.69
CA LEU A 23 -3.27 27.12 21.62
C LEU A 23 -2.59 27.33 20.27
N TYR A 24 -2.15 28.55 19.97
CA TYR A 24 -1.38 28.86 18.76
C TYR A 24 -0.06 28.08 18.74
N TRP A 25 0.70 28.09 19.84
CA TRP A 25 1.97 27.38 19.98
C TRP A 25 1.79 25.86 19.83
N ILE A 26 0.78 25.27 20.51
CA ILE A 26 0.44 23.86 20.36
C ILE A 26 0.14 23.54 18.88
N ASN A 27 -0.77 24.30 18.27
CA ASN A 27 -1.16 24.07 16.88
C ASN A 27 0.04 24.19 15.92
N HIS A 28 0.92 25.17 16.15
CA HIS A 28 2.14 25.33 15.35
C HIS A 28 3.11 24.17 15.55
N LYS A 29 3.32 23.70 16.78
CA LYS A 29 4.17 22.56 17.12
C LYS A 29 3.65 21.26 16.49
N TYR A 30 2.35 21.00 16.58
CA TYR A 30 1.74 19.83 15.94
C TYR A 30 1.82 19.89 14.42
N LYS A 31 1.61 21.05 13.80
CA LYS A 31 1.79 21.21 12.35
C LYS A 31 3.23 20.98 11.90
N SER A 32 4.21 21.37 12.68
CA SER A 32 5.62 21.12 12.40
C SER A 32 5.95 19.63 12.52
N LEU A 33 5.54 19.00 13.60
CA LEU A 33 5.75 17.58 13.85
C LEU A 33 5.10 16.71 12.77
N ASN A 34 3.83 16.99 12.44
CA ASN A 34 3.13 16.26 11.39
C ASN A 34 3.82 16.39 10.03
N ARG A 35 4.35 17.58 9.69
CA ARG A 35 5.13 17.76 8.47
C ARG A 35 6.43 16.96 8.48
N GLN A 36 7.13 16.89 9.61
CA GLN A 36 8.36 16.11 9.74
C GLN A 36 8.09 14.61 9.61
N ILE A 37 7.03 14.11 10.26
CA ILE A 37 6.62 12.70 10.15
C ILE A 37 6.28 12.35 8.69
N ILE A 38 5.47 13.18 8.02
CA ILE A 38 5.09 12.93 6.63
C ILE A 38 6.31 12.97 5.70
N ARG A 39 7.27 13.87 5.94
CA ARG A 39 8.52 13.96 5.17
C ARG A 39 9.47 12.79 5.41
N ALA A 40 9.43 12.17 6.57
CA ALA A 40 10.23 10.99 6.89
C ALA A 40 9.72 9.71 6.19
N ILE A 41 8.51 9.75 5.61
CA ILE A 41 7.96 8.64 4.85
C ILE A 41 8.57 8.66 3.46
N ASP A 42 9.33 7.63 3.11
CA ASP A 42 10.00 7.50 1.82
C ASP A 42 9.09 6.92 0.71
N ILE A 43 7.79 7.09 0.86
CA ILE A 43 6.77 6.69 -0.10
C ILE A 43 5.93 7.92 -0.43
N PRO A 44 5.58 8.17 -1.70
CA PRO A 44 4.67 9.25 -2.08
C PRO A 44 3.34 9.16 -1.33
N VAL A 45 2.93 10.25 -0.71
CA VAL A 45 1.68 10.37 0.05
C VAL A 45 0.81 11.43 -0.60
N TYR A 46 -0.35 11.02 -1.06
CA TYR A 46 -1.29 11.87 -1.80
C TYR A 46 -2.55 12.13 -1.00
N LEU A 47 -3.11 13.31 -1.18
CA LEU A 47 -4.46 13.65 -0.76
C LEU A 47 -5.40 13.46 -1.95
N LEU A 48 -6.38 12.59 -1.81
CA LEU A 48 -7.41 12.32 -2.82
C LEU A 48 -8.75 12.91 -2.38
N ASN A 49 -9.52 13.41 -3.34
CA ASN A 49 -10.92 13.76 -3.09
C ASN A 49 -11.84 12.54 -3.22
N ARG A 50 -13.16 12.74 -3.03
CA ARG A 50 -14.17 11.67 -3.13
C ARG A 50 -14.26 11.02 -4.51
N GLN A 51 -13.81 11.69 -5.55
CA GLN A 51 -13.77 11.22 -6.93
C GLN A 51 -12.46 10.49 -7.26
N GLY A 52 -11.54 10.36 -6.29
CA GLY A 52 -10.22 9.74 -6.51
C GLY A 52 -9.23 10.64 -7.25
N ILE A 53 -9.52 11.95 -7.35
CA ILE A 53 -8.62 12.92 -7.98
C ILE A 53 -7.54 13.33 -6.97
N VAL A 54 -6.30 13.38 -7.42
CA VAL A 54 -5.16 13.86 -6.62
C VAL A 54 -5.30 15.38 -6.41
N VAL A 55 -5.56 15.77 -5.17
CA VAL A 55 -5.66 17.18 -4.78
C VAL A 55 -4.30 17.75 -4.42
N LYS A 56 -3.46 16.96 -3.75
CA LYS A 56 -2.16 17.39 -3.25
C LYS A 56 -1.21 16.23 -3.01
N LEU A 57 0.06 16.45 -3.30
CA LEU A 57 1.17 15.64 -2.79
C LEU A 57 1.57 16.16 -1.41
N LEU A 58 1.57 15.31 -0.40
CA LEU A 58 1.80 15.69 1.00
C LEU A 58 3.28 15.65 1.39
N ASN A 59 4.08 14.82 0.70
CA ASN A 59 5.53 14.74 0.87
C ASN A 59 6.23 14.74 -0.48
N THR A 60 7.54 15.00 -0.46
CA THR A 60 8.44 14.81 -1.61
C THR A 60 9.33 13.62 -1.28
N PRO A 61 9.03 12.42 -1.80
CA PRO A 61 9.88 11.26 -1.60
C PRO A 61 11.24 11.48 -2.26
N THR A 62 12.25 10.71 -1.86
CA THR A 62 13.56 10.71 -2.53
C THR A 62 13.40 10.36 -4.02
N GLU A 63 14.33 10.82 -4.86
CA GLU A 63 14.27 10.57 -6.32
C GLU A 63 14.14 9.10 -6.67
N LYS A 64 14.72 8.19 -5.87
CA LYS A 64 14.60 6.74 -6.05
C LYS A 64 13.17 6.21 -5.82
N ALA A 65 12.42 6.84 -4.92
CA ALA A 65 11.04 6.44 -4.63
C ALA A 65 10.03 7.09 -5.58
N ASN A 66 10.44 8.08 -6.36
CA ASN A 66 9.56 8.86 -7.24
C ASN A 66 9.66 8.41 -8.69
N ARG A 67 9.48 7.12 -8.96
CA ARG A 67 9.32 6.61 -10.34
C ARG A 67 7.93 6.92 -10.93
N LEU A 68 7.08 7.63 -10.17
CA LEU A 68 5.74 8.04 -10.58
C LEU A 68 5.67 9.58 -10.81
N PRO A 69 6.48 10.17 -11.73
CA PRO A 69 6.61 11.62 -11.89
C PRO A 69 5.34 12.30 -12.39
N PHE A 70 4.38 11.54 -12.86
CA PHE A 70 3.14 11.99 -13.49
C PHE A 70 1.97 12.16 -12.52
N LEU A 71 2.14 11.85 -11.23
CA LEU A 71 1.10 12.10 -10.22
C LEU A 71 1.13 13.56 -9.73
N ASN A 72 1.06 14.50 -10.69
CA ASN A 72 1.00 15.92 -10.37
C ASN A 72 -0.38 16.32 -9.82
N PRO A 73 -0.44 17.10 -8.73
CA PRO A 73 -1.69 17.60 -8.18
C PRO A 73 -2.49 18.40 -9.22
N GLY A 74 -3.80 18.15 -9.27
CA GLY A 74 -4.75 18.90 -10.09
C GLY A 74 -4.93 18.42 -11.53
N VAL A 75 -4.02 17.61 -12.06
CA VAL A 75 -4.10 17.09 -13.44
C VAL A 75 -4.50 15.61 -13.45
N LEU A 76 -4.31 14.90 -12.35
CA LEU A 76 -4.39 13.45 -12.35
C LEU A 76 -5.59 12.90 -11.62
N ASN A 77 -6.45 12.33 -12.43
CA ASN A 77 -7.40 11.33 -11.99
C ASN A 77 -6.71 9.96 -12.17
N ILE A 78 -6.52 9.21 -11.08
CA ILE A 78 -5.98 7.84 -11.15
C ILE A 78 -6.79 7.01 -12.16
N ASN A 79 -8.07 7.30 -12.31
CA ASN A 79 -8.92 6.68 -13.32
C ASN A 79 -8.39 6.85 -14.78
N ASN A 80 -7.63 7.90 -15.07
CA ASN A 80 -7.08 8.12 -16.41
C ASN A 80 -5.81 7.28 -16.68
N LEU A 81 -5.13 6.84 -15.62
CA LEU A 81 -3.95 5.96 -15.72
C LEU A 81 -4.33 4.50 -15.76
N VAL A 82 -5.49 4.16 -15.23
CA VAL A 82 -6.02 2.81 -15.22
C VAL A 82 -6.76 2.60 -16.52
N THR A 83 -6.10 2.01 -17.51
CA THR A 83 -6.67 1.77 -18.85
C THR A 83 -7.62 0.57 -18.90
N ASP A 84 -7.66 -0.24 -17.86
CA ASP A 84 -8.49 -1.43 -17.73
C ASP A 84 -9.73 -1.10 -16.89
N ALA A 85 -10.92 -1.37 -17.42
CA ALA A 85 -12.19 -1.13 -16.73
C ALA A 85 -12.30 -1.90 -15.40
N ASP A 86 -11.72 -3.09 -15.31
CA ASP A 86 -11.74 -3.90 -14.09
C ASP A 86 -10.83 -3.30 -13.00
N GLU A 87 -9.67 -2.83 -13.38
CA GLU A 87 -8.76 -2.14 -12.45
C GLU A 87 -9.37 -0.81 -11.97
N CYS A 88 -10.03 -0.05 -12.86
CA CYS A 88 -10.77 1.16 -12.49
C CYS A 88 -11.88 0.84 -11.50
N ARG A 89 -12.64 -0.23 -11.73
CA ARG A 89 -13.70 -0.69 -10.82
C ARG A 89 -13.15 -1.08 -9.45
N LYS A 90 -12.04 -1.82 -9.40
CA LYS A 90 -11.35 -2.17 -8.13
C LYS A 90 -10.96 -0.92 -7.35
N TYR A 91 -10.35 0.04 -8.02
CA TYR A 91 -9.94 1.31 -7.41
C TYR A 91 -11.12 2.06 -6.81
N MET A 92 -12.19 2.29 -7.61
CA MET A 92 -13.37 3.01 -7.16
C MET A 92 -14.11 2.28 -6.03
N THR A 93 -14.20 0.95 -6.10
CA THR A 93 -14.80 0.13 -5.05
C THR A 93 -14.03 0.28 -3.73
N SER A 94 -12.71 0.24 -3.79
CA SER A 94 -11.85 0.43 -2.62
C SER A 94 -12.00 1.84 -2.04
N LEU A 95 -11.97 2.88 -2.88
CA LEU A 95 -12.17 4.27 -2.46
C LEU A 95 -13.52 4.47 -1.76
N LEU A 96 -14.60 3.97 -2.35
CA LEU A 96 -15.95 4.06 -1.76
C LEU A 96 -16.04 3.27 -0.45
N ARG A 97 -15.39 2.11 -0.37
CA ARG A 97 -15.32 1.33 0.87
C ARG A 97 -14.67 2.14 1.97
N VAL A 98 -13.49 2.73 1.72
CA VAL A 98 -12.77 3.56 2.70
C VAL A 98 -13.62 4.74 3.17
N LEU A 99 -14.31 5.43 2.26
CA LEU A 99 -15.17 6.57 2.59
C LEU A 99 -16.39 6.17 3.43
N ASN A 100 -16.98 5.01 3.16
CA ASN A 100 -18.21 4.55 3.81
C ASN A 100 -17.92 3.88 5.16
N THR A 101 -16.90 3.00 5.23
CA THR A 101 -16.57 2.25 6.44
C THR A 101 -15.63 3.00 7.38
N ARG A 102 -14.98 4.07 6.89
CA ARG A 102 -13.94 4.83 7.62
C ARG A 102 -12.74 3.98 8.05
N THR A 103 -12.50 2.88 7.36
CA THR A 103 -11.35 1.99 7.56
C THR A 103 -10.33 2.16 6.44
N SER A 104 -9.12 1.66 6.65
CA SER A 104 -8.13 1.61 5.57
C SER A 104 -8.39 0.43 4.64
N ASP A 105 -8.02 0.59 3.38
CA ASP A 105 -8.04 -0.48 2.37
C ASP A 105 -6.75 -0.45 1.55
N SER A 106 -6.36 -1.61 1.01
CA SER A 106 -5.13 -1.75 0.21
C SER A 106 -5.43 -2.59 -1.02
N LEU A 107 -4.89 -2.15 -2.16
CA LEU A 107 -5.06 -2.86 -3.42
C LEU A 107 -3.81 -2.69 -4.30
N THR A 108 -3.63 -3.63 -5.20
CA THR A 108 -2.63 -3.53 -6.28
C THR A 108 -3.35 -3.22 -7.58
N LEU A 109 -2.84 -2.24 -8.31
CA LEU A 109 -3.36 -1.82 -9.60
C LEU A 109 -2.29 -1.98 -10.68
N LYS A 110 -2.73 -2.34 -11.86
CA LYS A 110 -1.93 -2.30 -13.08
C LYS A 110 -2.29 -1.04 -13.84
N ILE A 111 -1.32 -0.17 -14.04
CA ILE A 111 -1.50 1.08 -14.76
C ILE A 111 -0.66 1.07 -16.04
N ARG A 112 -1.03 1.92 -17.00
CA ARG A 112 -0.23 2.18 -18.19
C ARG A 112 0.12 3.65 -18.21
N ILE A 113 1.42 3.96 -18.34
CA ILE A 113 1.88 5.33 -18.47
C ILE A 113 1.88 5.76 -19.94
N GLU A 114 2.07 7.06 -20.18
CA GLU A 114 2.04 7.64 -21.54
C GLU A 114 3.06 7.02 -22.50
N SER A 115 4.20 6.54 -21.99
CA SER A 115 5.19 5.80 -22.79
C SER A 115 4.68 4.43 -23.28
N GLY A 116 3.50 3.97 -22.83
CA GLY A 116 2.96 2.64 -23.10
C GLY A 116 3.43 1.55 -22.14
N GLU A 117 4.37 1.86 -21.26
CA GLU A 117 4.87 0.94 -20.24
C GLU A 117 3.80 0.59 -19.21
N LYS A 118 3.81 -0.66 -18.75
CA LYS A 118 2.91 -1.18 -17.73
C LYS A 118 3.62 -1.17 -16.40
N LEU A 119 3.05 -0.49 -15.42
CA LEU A 119 3.54 -0.46 -14.05
C LEU A 119 2.53 -1.16 -13.12
N TYR A 120 3.07 -1.73 -12.04
CA TYR A 120 2.28 -2.26 -10.94
C TYR A 120 2.46 -1.34 -9.74
N ILE A 121 1.35 -0.81 -9.22
CA ILE A 121 1.36 0.08 -8.05
C ILE A 121 0.57 -0.54 -6.91
N ALA A 122 1.15 -0.52 -5.72
CA ALA A 122 0.43 -0.78 -4.48
C ALA A 122 -0.14 0.54 -3.96
N VAL A 123 -1.45 0.56 -3.73
CA VAL A 123 -2.17 1.72 -3.21
C VAL A 123 -2.79 1.35 -1.87
N ARG A 124 -2.41 2.06 -0.81
CA ARG A 124 -3.07 1.98 0.48
C ARG A 124 -3.82 3.27 0.75
N MET A 125 -5.12 3.17 0.93
CA MET A 125 -6.00 4.29 1.22
C MET A 125 -6.39 4.31 2.69
N VAL A 126 -6.36 5.50 3.30
CA VAL A 126 -6.71 5.73 4.69
C VAL A 126 -7.73 6.87 4.77
N TYR A 127 -8.83 6.63 5.47
CA TYR A 127 -9.86 7.64 5.68
C TYR A 127 -9.30 8.85 6.45
N LEU A 128 -9.48 10.04 5.94
CA LEU A 128 -9.14 11.28 6.62
C LEU A 128 -10.40 12.00 7.13
N ASN A 129 -11.34 12.27 6.22
CA ASN A 129 -12.63 12.88 6.53
C ASN A 129 -13.63 12.62 5.39
N ARG A 130 -14.84 13.20 5.50
CA ARG A 130 -15.92 12.99 4.49
C ARG A 130 -15.54 13.36 3.06
N ASN A 131 -14.56 14.25 2.86
CA ASN A 131 -14.19 14.79 1.55
C ASN A 131 -12.86 14.25 1.03
N TYR A 132 -12.01 13.69 1.91
CA TYR A 132 -10.63 13.36 1.58
C TYR A 132 -10.20 12.01 2.13
N VAL A 133 -9.36 11.36 1.34
CA VAL A 133 -8.64 10.12 1.66
C VAL A 133 -7.15 10.38 1.49
N ILE A 134 -6.33 9.83 2.37
CA ILE A 134 -4.87 9.78 2.20
C ILE A 134 -4.53 8.50 1.45
N ALA A 135 -3.75 8.61 0.39
CA ALA A 135 -3.26 7.46 -0.37
C ALA A 135 -1.73 7.39 -0.33
N PHE A 136 -1.22 6.22 0.03
CA PHE A 136 0.18 5.84 -0.11
C PHE A 136 0.31 5.04 -1.38
N ILE A 137 1.15 5.50 -2.32
CA ILE A 137 1.30 4.85 -3.62
C ILE A 137 2.76 4.43 -3.78
N ARG A 138 2.99 3.15 -3.98
CA ARG A 138 4.33 2.57 -4.18
C ARG A 138 4.38 1.85 -5.52
N ASP A 139 5.43 2.10 -6.29
CA ASP A 139 5.78 1.26 -7.43
C ASP A 139 6.31 -0.08 -6.93
N ILE A 140 5.68 -1.15 -7.37
CA ILE A 140 6.05 -2.54 -7.05
C ILE A 140 6.32 -3.35 -8.31
N THR A 141 6.63 -2.66 -9.42
CA THR A 141 6.79 -3.31 -10.73
C THR A 141 7.93 -4.33 -10.70
N GLU A 142 9.07 -3.98 -10.12
CA GLU A 142 10.21 -4.90 -9.99
C GLU A 142 9.85 -6.13 -9.13
N ASP A 143 9.22 -5.90 -7.98
CA ASP A 143 8.79 -6.96 -7.06
C ASP A 143 7.80 -7.91 -7.76
N GLU A 144 6.83 -7.37 -8.51
CA GLU A 144 5.84 -8.14 -9.25
C GLU A 144 6.43 -8.93 -10.44
N VAL A 145 7.38 -8.34 -11.15
CA VAL A 145 8.09 -9.02 -12.25
C VAL A 145 8.88 -10.19 -11.69
N GLN A 146 9.68 -9.97 -10.65
CA GLN A 146 10.47 -11.02 -10.01
C GLN A 146 9.57 -12.13 -9.45
N ARG A 147 8.48 -11.77 -8.78
CA ARG A 147 7.51 -12.76 -8.25
C ARG A 147 6.96 -13.64 -9.37
N ARG A 148 6.56 -13.05 -10.50
CA ARG A 148 6.01 -13.78 -11.65
C ARG A 148 7.06 -14.65 -12.34
N GLU A 149 8.29 -14.19 -12.42
CA GLU A 149 9.39 -15.00 -12.94
C GLU A 149 9.66 -16.19 -12.04
N ASN A 150 9.74 -15.98 -10.73
CA ASN A 150 9.91 -17.06 -9.77
C ASN A 150 8.75 -18.08 -9.82
N GLU A 151 7.49 -17.61 -9.94
CA GLU A 151 6.32 -18.49 -10.10
C GLU A 151 6.42 -19.31 -11.39
N LYS A 152 6.85 -18.69 -12.51
CA LYS A 152 7.07 -19.42 -13.78
C LYS A 152 8.16 -20.47 -13.66
N TYR A 153 9.30 -20.11 -13.03
CA TYR A 153 10.39 -21.07 -12.82
C TYR A 153 9.95 -22.23 -11.93
N ARG A 154 9.21 -21.94 -10.86
CA ARG A 154 8.68 -22.97 -9.98
C ARG A 154 7.75 -23.90 -10.74
N PHE A 155 6.77 -23.37 -11.46
CA PHE A 155 5.86 -24.17 -12.28
C PHE A 155 6.58 -25.02 -13.34
N PHE A 156 7.60 -24.43 -13.98
CA PHE A 156 8.41 -25.12 -14.97
C PHE A 156 9.19 -26.31 -14.33
N LEU A 157 9.81 -26.07 -13.18
CA LEU A 157 10.52 -27.12 -12.43
C LEU A 157 9.57 -28.23 -11.95
N GLU A 158 8.42 -27.86 -11.40
CA GLU A 158 7.38 -28.80 -11.00
C GLU A 158 6.92 -29.65 -12.22
N SER A 159 6.67 -29.00 -13.35
CA SER A 159 6.28 -29.71 -14.59
C SER A 159 7.36 -30.67 -15.10
N ILE A 160 8.64 -30.30 -15.03
CA ILE A 160 9.75 -31.19 -15.39
C ILE A 160 9.78 -32.39 -14.43
N LEU A 161 9.77 -32.13 -13.13
CA LEU A 161 9.84 -33.17 -12.11
C LEU A 161 8.70 -34.19 -12.25
N GLU A 162 7.46 -33.71 -12.46
CA GLU A 162 6.29 -34.55 -12.63
C GLU A 162 6.36 -35.45 -13.88
N ASN A 163 7.01 -34.96 -14.95
CA ASN A 163 7.13 -35.69 -16.20
C ASN A 163 8.42 -36.53 -16.34
N LEU A 164 9.32 -36.49 -15.34
CA LEU A 164 10.50 -37.33 -15.37
C LEU A 164 10.13 -38.82 -15.30
N PRO A 165 10.72 -39.64 -16.17
CA PRO A 165 10.49 -41.10 -16.16
C PRO A 165 11.20 -41.82 -15.00
N ILE A 166 11.82 -41.06 -14.10
CA ILE A 166 12.62 -41.56 -12.97
C ILE A 166 11.94 -41.12 -11.68
N ALA A 167 11.83 -42.02 -10.70
CA ALA A 167 11.34 -41.72 -9.37
C ALA A 167 12.29 -40.69 -8.71
N THR A 168 11.77 -39.53 -8.42
CA THR A 168 12.54 -38.42 -7.87
C THR A 168 11.90 -37.92 -6.57
N THR A 169 12.73 -37.81 -5.51
CA THR A 169 12.31 -37.26 -4.22
C THR A 169 13.34 -36.25 -3.74
N VAL A 170 12.88 -35.17 -3.11
CA VAL A 170 13.73 -34.19 -2.42
C VAL A 170 13.33 -34.15 -0.96
N LYS A 171 14.30 -34.18 -0.06
CA LYS A 171 14.09 -34.14 1.38
C LYS A 171 14.71 -32.88 1.98
N ASP A 172 14.06 -32.33 2.99
CA ASP A 172 14.65 -31.28 3.81
C ASP A 172 15.65 -31.91 4.78
N LYS A 173 16.89 -31.45 4.71
CA LYS A 173 17.93 -31.89 5.61
C LYS A 173 17.74 -31.36 7.05
N ASN A 174 17.09 -30.22 7.19
CA ASN A 174 16.95 -29.52 8.47
C ASN A 174 15.64 -29.87 9.21
N ASP A 175 14.71 -30.58 8.55
CA ASP A 175 13.41 -30.96 9.10
C ASP A 175 13.26 -32.51 9.06
N GLU A 176 14.08 -33.21 9.86
CA GLU A 176 14.04 -34.67 10.07
C GLU A 176 13.92 -35.50 8.77
N GLY A 177 14.33 -34.95 7.63
CA GLY A 177 14.24 -35.61 6.33
C GLY A 177 12.85 -35.59 5.73
N ARG A 178 12.00 -34.63 6.10
CA ARG A 178 10.69 -34.42 5.48
C ARG A 178 10.80 -34.29 3.98
N TYR A 179 9.91 -34.95 3.27
CA TYR A 179 9.86 -34.83 1.81
C TYR A 179 9.32 -33.48 1.39
N LEU A 180 10.10 -32.77 0.57
CA LEU A 180 9.73 -31.47 -0.02
C LEU A 180 9.15 -31.63 -1.42
N ILE A 181 9.66 -32.61 -2.16
CA ILE A 181 9.23 -32.88 -3.53
C ILE A 181 9.15 -34.40 -3.71
N TRP A 182 8.10 -34.80 -4.40
CA TRP A 182 7.80 -36.18 -4.72
C TRP A 182 7.11 -36.23 -6.08
N ASN A 183 7.78 -36.73 -7.09
CA ASN A 183 7.17 -36.78 -8.41
C ASN A 183 6.22 -37.99 -8.60
N LYS A 184 5.40 -37.90 -9.61
CA LYS A 184 4.42 -38.95 -9.95
C LYS A 184 5.07 -40.35 -10.02
N LYS A 185 6.27 -40.46 -10.60
CA LYS A 185 6.96 -41.73 -10.75
C LYS A 185 7.43 -42.32 -9.41
N ALA A 186 7.82 -41.47 -8.48
CA ALA A 186 8.14 -41.90 -7.11
C ALA A 186 6.88 -42.39 -6.37
N ALA A 187 5.75 -41.74 -6.56
CA ALA A 187 4.47 -42.13 -6.00
C ALA A 187 4.01 -43.51 -6.54
N GLU A 188 4.07 -43.71 -7.83
CA GLU A 188 3.77 -44.99 -8.47
C GLU A 188 4.64 -46.14 -7.93
N MET A 189 5.95 -45.86 -7.78
CA MET A 189 6.92 -46.85 -7.32
C MET A 189 6.77 -47.23 -5.85
N MET A 190 6.30 -46.29 -5.02
CA MET A 190 6.07 -46.48 -3.59
C MET A 190 4.63 -46.90 -3.23
N GLU A 191 3.77 -47.10 -4.25
CA GLU A 191 2.36 -47.45 -4.09
C GLU A 191 1.58 -46.47 -3.19
N VAL A 192 1.97 -45.16 -3.21
CA VAL A 192 1.29 -44.10 -2.44
C VAL A 192 0.05 -43.67 -3.17
N PRO A 193 -1.13 -43.68 -2.52
CA PRO A 193 -2.38 -43.22 -3.13
C PRO A 193 -2.26 -41.74 -3.57
N ALA A 194 -2.85 -41.41 -4.72
CA ALA A 194 -2.83 -40.03 -5.25
C ALA A 194 -3.46 -39.01 -4.29
N GLU A 195 -4.36 -39.45 -3.43
CA GLU A 195 -5.03 -38.62 -2.42
C GLU A 195 -4.08 -38.17 -1.30
N ASP A 196 -3.07 -38.99 -0.96
CA ASP A 196 -2.09 -38.68 0.09
C ASP A 196 -0.97 -37.75 -0.43
N LEU A 197 -0.81 -37.59 -1.75
CA LEU A 197 0.17 -36.68 -2.35
C LEU A 197 -0.16 -35.21 -2.09
N SER A 198 -1.42 -34.86 -1.88
CA SER A 198 -1.87 -33.50 -1.56
C SER A 198 -1.53 -33.06 -0.14
N LEU A 199 -1.16 -33.97 0.75
CA LEU A 199 -0.81 -33.71 2.16
C LEU A 199 0.69 -33.47 2.37
N ILE A 200 1.51 -33.61 1.31
CA ILE A 200 2.97 -33.52 1.38
C ILE A 200 3.50 -32.18 0.81
N HIS A 201 2.58 -31.26 0.44
CA HIS A 201 2.90 -29.90 -0.04
C HIS A 201 2.72 -28.84 1.05
#